data_8e63286ab19318e3ce60a54910945251
#
_entry.id   8e63286ab19318e3ce60a54910945251
#
_cell.length_a   1.000
_cell.length_b   1.000
_cell.length_c   1.000
_cell.angle_alpha   90.00
_cell.angle_beta   90.00
_cell.angle_gamma   90.00
#
_symmetry.space_group_name_H-M   'P 1'
#
loop_
_entity.id
_entity.type
_entity.pdbx_description
1 polymer ?
#
loop_
_entity_poly.entity_id
_entity_poly.type
_entity_poly.pdbx_seq_one_letter_code
_entity_poly.pdbx_strand_id
1 'polypeptide(L)'
;MSNNHHWMLACVEDSSRVIGELSRQLPEITTIAEMVTSALLNGKKLLTAGNGGSAAAALHLAEELTGRYSRADRRALPAICLAADGTALTCIANDWDFGSVFSRQVEAFAQSGDVLVVFSSSGNSENLIRACQIMRQRGGKVIGLLGKGGGKNLAHCDQALVINSSRTAAIQEAHEVVLHLMLEYLEKYCD
;
A
#
# COMPACT_ATOMS: atom_id res chain seq x y z
N MET A 1 10.82 -35.97 20.73
CA MET A 1 10.22 -34.61 20.61
C MET A 1 11.04 -33.69 19.69
N SER A 2 11.44 -34.17 18.54
CA SER A 2 12.39 -33.45 17.69
C SER A 2 11.93 -33.45 16.23
N ASN A 3 10.98 -32.66 15.87
CA ASN A 3 10.83 -32.19 14.44
C ASN A 3 9.61 -31.29 14.22
N ASN A 4 9.06 -30.67 15.27
CA ASN A 4 7.82 -29.89 15.10
C ASN A 4 8.06 -28.43 14.70
N HIS A 5 9.33 -27.96 14.63
CA HIS A 5 9.67 -26.57 14.31
C HIS A 5 10.32 -26.39 12.92
N HIS A 6 10.58 -27.46 12.20
CA HIS A 6 11.29 -27.36 10.91
C HIS A 6 10.53 -26.52 9.88
N TRP A 7 9.21 -26.68 9.81
CA TRP A 7 8.37 -25.87 8.92
C TRP A 7 8.32 -24.39 9.34
N MET A 8 8.33 -24.10 10.66
CA MET A 8 8.39 -22.73 11.16
C MET A 8 9.70 -22.06 10.78
N LEU A 9 10.82 -22.78 10.93
CA LEU A 9 12.14 -22.30 10.50
C LEU A 9 12.14 -21.99 9.00
N ALA A 10 11.62 -22.90 8.16
CA ALA A 10 11.50 -22.67 6.72
C ALA A 10 10.66 -21.42 6.38
N CYS A 11 9.59 -21.14 7.14
CA CYS A 11 8.81 -19.92 6.97
C CYS A 11 9.62 -18.66 7.31
N VAL A 12 10.40 -18.69 8.40
CA VAL A 12 11.25 -17.56 8.81
C VAL A 12 12.39 -17.33 7.80
N GLU A 13 13.02 -18.40 7.32
CA GLU A 13 14.08 -18.33 6.30
C GLU A 13 13.56 -17.77 4.98
N ASP A 14 12.37 -18.20 4.54
CA ASP A 14 11.75 -17.64 3.33
C ASP A 14 11.40 -16.16 3.47
N SER A 15 10.83 -15.74 4.60
CA SER A 15 10.57 -14.32 4.89
C SER A 15 11.86 -13.50 4.90
N SER A 16 12.90 -14.00 5.57
CA SER A 16 14.21 -13.34 5.61
C SER A 16 14.82 -13.18 4.23
N ARG A 17 14.72 -14.21 3.38
CA ARG A 17 15.17 -14.16 1.98
C ARG A 17 14.42 -13.10 1.19
N VAL A 18 13.09 -13.10 1.26
CA VAL A 18 12.24 -12.14 0.51
C VAL A 18 12.52 -10.70 0.95
N ILE A 19 12.63 -10.45 2.26
CA ILE A 19 13.00 -9.13 2.80
C ILE A 19 14.41 -8.74 2.35
N GLY A 20 15.38 -9.66 2.39
CA GLY A 20 16.75 -9.40 1.93
C GLY A 20 16.83 -9.01 0.45
N GLU A 21 15.96 -9.53 -0.41
CA GLU A 21 15.87 -9.18 -1.83
C GLU A 21 15.45 -7.72 -2.06
N LEU A 22 14.79 -7.05 -1.10
CA LEU A 22 14.44 -5.63 -1.19
C LEU A 22 15.66 -4.73 -1.37
N SER A 23 16.84 -5.15 -0.91
CA SER A 23 18.09 -4.42 -1.11
C SER A 23 18.43 -4.18 -2.59
N ARG A 24 17.95 -5.04 -3.48
CA ARG A 24 18.13 -4.92 -4.94
C ARG A 24 17.05 -4.03 -5.59
N GLN A 25 15.97 -3.75 -4.88
CA GLN A 25 14.83 -2.95 -5.33
C GLN A 25 14.82 -1.54 -4.69
N LEU A 26 15.90 -1.14 -4.02
CA LEU A 26 16.02 0.18 -3.40
C LEU A 26 15.78 1.34 -4.38
N PRO A 27 16.21 1.30 -5.65
CA PRO A 27 15.89 2.37 -6.60
C PRO A 27 14.39 2.55 -6.80
N GLU A 28 13.64 1.47 -6.98
CA GLU A 28 12.18 1.50 -7.14
C GLU A 28 11.49 1.97 -5.86
N ILE A 29 11.94 1.49 -4.69
CA ILE A 29 11.42 1.91 -3.38
C ILE A 29 11.68 3.40 -3.17
N THR A 30 12.85 3.91 -3.53
CA THR A 30 13.18 5.34 -3.45
C THR A 30 12.25 6.16 -4.34
N THR A 31 12.04 5.75 -5.59
CA THR A 31 11.12 6.43 -6.51
C THR A 31 9.70 6.50 -5.95
N ILE A 32 9.21 5.41 -5.34
CA ILE A 32 7.89 5.36 -4.69
C ILE A 32 7.85 6.34 -3.50
N ALA A 33 8.86 6.32 -2.65
CA ALA A 33 8.95 7.20 -1.49
C ALA A 33 9.00 8.68 -1.89
N GLU A 34 9.75 9.01 -2.96
CA GLU A 34 9.81 10.36 -3.55
C GLU A 34 8.45 10.83 -4.06
N MET A 35 7.73 9.97 -4.78
CA MET A 35 6.39 10.33 -5.30
C MET A 35 5.41 10.64 -4.17
N VAL A 36 5.38 9.82 -3.13
CA VAL A 36 4.51 10.05 -1.96
C VAL A 36 4.91 11.30 -1.22
N THR A 37 6.19 11.44 -0.89
CA THR A 37 6.73 12.61 -0.17
C THR A 37 6.46 13.90 -0.93
N SER A 38 6.76 13.94 -2.23
CA SER A 38 6.51 15.11 -3.07
C SER A 38 5.04 15.49 -3.10
N ALA A 39 4.12 14.55 -3.24
CA ALA A 39 2.69 14.84 -3.22
C ALA A 39 2.26 15.46 -1.88
N LEU A 40 2.65 14.87 -0.76
CA LEU A 40 2.28 15.35 0.57
C LEU A 40 2.88 16.74 0.89
N LEU A 41 4.13 17.00 0.48
CA LEU A 41 4.78 18.31 0.64
C LEU A 41 4.12 19.39 -0.23
N ASN A 42 3.54 19.02 -1.37
CA ASN A 42 2.77 19.91 -2.24
C ASN A 42 1.28 20.04 -1.84
N GLY A 43 0.93 19.68 -0.61
CA GLY A 43 -0.43 19.82 -0.06
C GLY A 43 -1.45 18.85 -0.64
N LYS A 44 -1.00 17.76 -1.28
CA LYS A 44 -1.85 16.67 -1.72
C LYS A 44 -2.03 15.65 -0.61
N LYS A 45 -2.97 14.71 -0.79
CA LYS A 45 -3.21 13.64 0.18
C LYS A 45 -2.87 12.27 -0.39
N LEU A 46 -2.66 11.35 0.52
CA LEU A 46 -2.52 9.93 0.24
C LEU A 46 -3.83 9.21 0.49
N LEU A 47 -4.25 8.39 -0.46
CA LEU A 47 -5.27 7.37 -0.26
C LEU A 47 -4.58 6.01 -0.21
N THR A 48 -5.01 5.13 0.69
CA THR A 48 -4.45 3.77 0.79
C THR A 48 -5.56 2.74 0.72
N ALA A 49 -5.32 1.59 0.08
CA ALA A 49 -6.30 0.52 -0.04
C ALA A 49 -5.64 -0.87 -0.08
N GLY A 50 -6.34 -1.85 0.45
CA GLY A 50 -5.95 -3.26 0.43
C GLY A 50 -7.09 -4.13 0.92
N ASN A 51 -6.94 -5.46 0.82
CA ASN A 51 -7.89 -6.43 1.35
C ASN A 51 -7.24 -7.30 2.44
N GLY A 52 -7.96 -7.63 3.50
CA GLY A 52 -7.46 -8.49 4.57
C GLY A 52 -6.18 -7.98 5.22
N GLY A 53 -5.10 -8.78 5.25
CA GLY A 53 -3.81 -8.36 5.79
C GLY A 53 -3.20 -7.16 5.04
N SER A 54 -3.45 -7.05 3.74
CA SER A 54 -3.05 -5.87 2.95
C SER A 54 -3.86 -4.62 3.29
N ALA A 55 -5.09 -4.75 3.81
CA ALA A 55 -5.84 -3.62 4.37
C ALA A 55 -5.24 -3.14 5.69
N ALA A 56 -4.69 -4.06 6.50
CA ALA A 56 -3.97 -3.71 7.72
C ALA A 56 -2.71 -2.87 7.40
N ALA A 57 -1.91 -3.29 6.41
CA ALA A 57 -0.76 -2.52 5.93
C ALA A 57 -1.16 -1.14 5.37
N ALA A 58 -2.26 -1.08 4.62
CA ALA A 58 -2.81 0.18 4.10
C ALA A 58 -3.26 1.12 5.22
N LEU A 59 -3.88 0.58 6.27
CA LEU A 59 -4.27 1.35 7.47
C LEU A 59 -3.05 1.84 8.23
N HIS A 60 -2.06 0.97 8.43
CA HIS A 60 -0.80 1.30 9.11
C HIS A 60 -0.11 2.50 8.43
N LEU A 61 0.09 2.46 7.11
CA LEU A 61 0.68 3.60 6.40
C LEU A 61 -0.11 4.91 6.58
N ALA A 62 -1.44 4.84 6.54
CA ALA A 62 -2.27 6.05 6.67
C ALA A 62 -2.26 6.62 8.09
N GLU A 63 -2.27 5.77 9.11
CA GLU A 63 -2.27 6.21 10.50
C GLU A 63 -0.92 6.82 10.91
N GLU A 64 0.21 6.24 10.44
CA GLU A 64 1.55 6.79 10.70
C GLU A 64 1.75 8.18 10.07
N LEU A 65 1.09 8.46 8.94
CA LEU A 65 1.13 9.76 8.30
C LEU A 65 0.24 10.79 9.03
N THR A 66 -0.95 10.40 9.45
CA THR A 66 -1.89 11.28 10.16
C THR A 66 -1.52 11.47 11.62
N GLY A 67 -0.97 10.43 12.23
CA GLY A 67 -0.46 10.42 13.59
C GLY A 67 1.02 10.79 13.64
N ARG A 68 1.86 9.84 14.07
CA ARG A 68 3.30 10.05 14.24
C ARG A 68 4.04 8.73 14.01
N TYR A 69 5.04 8.74 13.15
CA TYR A 69 5.97 7.63 13.02
C TYR A 69 7.12 7.74 14.05
N SER A 70 8.21 8.38 13.72
CA SER A 70 9.39 8.50 14.59
C SER A 70 9.54 9.91 15.18
N ARG A 71 9.48 10.94 14.36
CA ARG A 71 9.67 12.34 14.76
C ARG A 71 8.44 12.93 15.47
N ALA A 72 8.62 13.39 16.71
CA ALA A 72 7.56 14.00 17.50
C ALA A 72 7.13 15.40 17.00
N ASP A 73 8.01 16.09 16.28
CA ASP A 73 7.83 17.44 15.76
C ASP A 73 7.28 17.48 14.32
N ARG A 74 7.16 16.32 13.64
CA ARG A 74 6.58 16.25 12.31
C ARG A 74 5.09 16.65 12.33
N ARG A 75 4.70 17.56 11.45
CA ARG A 75 3.29 17.91 11.26
C ARG A 75 2.48 16.68 10.79
N ALA A 76 1.19 16.63 11.13
CA ALA A 76 0.26 15.66 10.58
C ALA A 76 0.17 15.81 9.05
N LEU A 77 0.14 14.69 8.33
CA LEU A 77 0.04 14.65 6.88
C LEU A 77 -1.28 14.01 6.45
N PRO A 78 -1.94 14.54 5.41
CA PRO A 78 -3.27 14.07 5.01
C PRO A 78 -3.19 12.69 4.35
N ALA A 79 -3.65 11.66 5.05
CA ALA A 79 -3.78 10.30 4.54
C ALA A 79 -5.11 9.68 4.96
N ILE A 80 -5.72 8.90 4.07
CA ILE A 80 -7.01 8.24 4.28
C ILE A 80 -6.89 6.77 3.86
N CYS A 81 -7.11 5.85 4.80
CA CYS A 81 -7.27 4.43 4.46
C CYS A 81 -8.71 4.15 4.05
N LEU A 82 -8.91 3.73 2.81
CA LEU A 82 -10.24 3.42 2.27
C LEU A 82 -10.84 2.12 2.86
N ALA A 83 -10.03 1.34 3.57
CA ALA A 83 -10.49 0.14 4.27
C ALA A 83 -10.87 0.40 5.75
N ALA A 84 -10.71 1.64 6.26
CA ALA A 84 -10.89 1.94 7.68
C ALA A 84 -12.37 2.10 8.09
N ASP A 85 -13.23 2.63 7.19
CA ASP A 85 -14.64 2.85 7.50
C ASP A 85 -15.48 1.62 7.13
N GLY A 86 -15.74 0.77 8.13
CA GLY A 86 -16.59 -0.41 7.97
C GLY A 86 -18.02 -0.08 7.56
N THR A 87 -18.55 1.10 7.92
CA THR A 87 -19.90 1.54 7.54
C THR A 87 -19.96 1.86 6.04
N ALA A 88 -18.96 2.61 5.53
CA ALA A 88 -18.85 2.88 4.09
C ALA A 88 -18.66 1.59 3.28
N LEU A 89 -17.79 0.69 3.74
CA LEU A 89 -17.55 -0.60 3.07
C LEU A 89 -18.82 -1.44 2.97
N THR A 90 -19.54 -1.59 4.07
CA THR A 90 -20.76 -2.41 4.12
C THR A 90 -21.89 -1.79 3.31
N CYS A 91 -22.09 -0.48 3.38
CA CYS A 91 -23.07 0.25 2.57
C CYS A 91 -22.79 0.05 1.07
N ILE A 92 -21.56 0.34 0.62
CA ILE A 92 -21.23 0.24 -0.81
C ILE A 92 -21.32 -1.21 -1.30
N ALA A 93 -20.85 -2.19 -0.49
CA ALA A 93 -20.92 -3.58 -0.86
C ALA A 93 -22.38 -4.10 -0.96
N ASN A 94 -23.30 -3.60 -0.11
CA ASN A 94 -24.70 -3.96 -0.11
C ASN A 94 -25.47 -3.31 -1.27
N ASP A 95 -25.24 -2.04 -1.53
CA ASP A 95 -26.04 -1.25 -2.47
C ASP A 95 -25.54 -1.35 -3.92
N TRP A 96 -24.27 -1.71 -4.12
CA TRP A 96 -23.63 -1.95 -5.43
C TRP A 96 -23.01 -3.35 -5.49
N ASP A 97 -21.72 -3.45 -5.21
CA ASP A 97 -20.95 -4.71 -5.15
C ASP A 97 -19.65 -4.50 -4.38
N PHE A 98 -18.99 -5.60 -3.99
CA PHE A 98 -17.69 -5.55 -3.32
C PHE A 98 -16.57 -5.00 -4.23
N GLY A 99 -16.71 -5.08 -5.54
CA GLY A 99 -15.77 -4.48 -6.50
C GLY A 99 -15.77 -2.96 -6.45
N SER A 100 -16.84 -2.34 -5.95
CA SER A 100 -17.02 -0.88 -5.90
C SER A 100 -16.60 -0.24 -4.57
N VAL A 101 -16.26 -1.03 -3.53
CA VAL A 101 -16.02 -0.52 -2.16
C VAL A 101 -14.93 0.53 -2.06
N PHE A 102 -13.90 0.47 -2.87
CA PHE A 102 -12.82 1.45 -2.89
C PHE A 102 -13.02 2.51 -3.99
N SER A 103 -13.48 2.12 -5.17
CA SER A 103 -13.63 3.05 -6.29
C SER A 103 -14.62 4.17 -5.99
N ARG A 104 -15.74 3.90 -5.31
CA ARG A 104 -16.69 4.93 -4.87
C ARG A 104 -16.09 5.91 -3.88
N GLN A 105 -15.24 5.44 -2.96
CA GLN A 105 -14.54 6.30 -2.02
C GLN A 105 -13.46 7.15 -2.74
N VAL A 106 -12.72 6.55 -3.70
CA VAL A 106 -11.78 7.31 -4.55
C VAL A 106 -12.52 8.39 -5.33
N GLU A 107 -13.70 8.07 -5.89
CA GLU A 107 -14.54 9.05 -6.59
C GLU A 107 -14.91 10.24 -5.70
N ALA A 108 -15.22 10.01 -4.42
CA ALA A 108 -15.58 11.03 -3.46
C ALA A 108 -14.41 11.88 -2.97
N PHE A 109 -13.25 11.26 -2.73
CA PHE A 109 -12.15 11.91 -2.02
C PHE A 109 -11.00 12.37 -2.91
N ALA A 110 -10.77 11.71 -4.07
CA ALA A 110 -9.60 12.00 -4.88
C ALA A 110 -9.68 13.34 -5.61
N GLN A 111 -8.57 14.05 -5.59
CA GLN A 111 -8.35 15.28 -6.34
C GLN A 111 -7.10 15.13 -7.21
N SER A 112 -6.99 15.98 -8.23
CA SER A 112 -5.81 15.97 -9.10
C SER A 112 -4.52 16.19 -8.33
N GLY A 113 -3.54 15.34 -8.58
CA GLY A 113 -2.25 15.32 -7.92
C GLY A 113 -2.18 14.50 -6.63
N ASP A 114 -3.30 13.97 -6.13
CA ASP A 114 -3.29 13.00 -5.03
C ASP A 114 -2.65 11.67 -5.44
N VAL A 115 -2.26 10.87 -4.46
CA VAL A 115 -1.65 9.55 -4.69
C VAL A 115 -2.52 8.46 -4.04
N LEU A 116 -2.76 7.38 -4.77
CA LEU A 116 -3.34 6.13 -4.25
C LEU A 116 -2.26 5.07 -4.15
N VAL A 117 -2.02 4.54 -2.95
CA VAL A 117 -1.17 3.35 -2.73
C VAL A 117 -2.06 2.13 -2.53
N VAL A 118 -1.93 1.14 -3.39
CA VAL A 118 -2.64 -0.13 -3.28
C VAL A 118 -1.71 -1.25 -2.84
N PHE A 119 -2.15 -2.03 -1.86
CA PHE A 119 -1.46 -3.21 -1.34
C PHE A 119 -2.19 -4.46 -1.83
N SER A 120 -1.52 -5.32 -2.61
CA SER A 120 -2.13 -6.53 -3.15
C SER A 120 -1.13 -7.67 -3.33
N SER A 121 -1.21 -8.71 -2.51
CA SER A 121 -0.36 -9.88 -2.66
C SER A 121 -0.62 -10.68 -3.94
N SER A 122 -1.82 -10.61 -4.51
CA SER A 122 -2.18 -11.29 -5.76
C SER A 122 -2.09 -10.40 -7.00
N GLY A 123 -2.19 -9.09 -6.83
CA GLY A 123 -2.31 -8.12 -7.92
C GLY A 123 -3.59 -8.25 -8.75
N ASN A 124 -4.61 -9.01 -8.30
CA ASN A 124 -5.79 -9.34 -9.11
C ASN A 124 -7.13 -8.93 -8.49
N SER A 125 -7.12 -8.21 -7.37
CA SER A 125 -8.36 -7.81 -6.70
C SER A 125 -9.12 -6.76 -7.50
N GLU A 126 -10.34 -7.08 -7.92
CA GLU A 126 -11.19 -6.24 -8.78
C GLU A 126 -11.49 -4.87 -8.14
N ASN A 127 -11.76 -4.83 -6.83
CA ASN A 127 -12.01 -3.58 -6.12
C ASN A 127 -10.81 -2.62 -6.13
N LEU A 128 -9.59 -3.13 -6.11
CA LEU A 128 -8.37 -2.33 -6.23
C LEU A 128 -8.15 -1.86 -7.69
N ILE A 129 -8.42 -2.72 -8.67
CA ILE A 129 -8.32 -2.36 -10.10
C ILE A 129 -9.27 -1.19 -10.40
N ARG A 130 -10.54 -1.27 -9.99
CA ARG A 130 -11.51 -0.18 -10.18
C ARG A 130 -11.08 1.10 -9.46
N ALA A 131 -10.56 1.00 -8.25
CA ALA A 131 -10.03 2.15 -7.52
C ALA A 131 -8.88 2.84 -8.29
N CYS A 132 -7.93 2.07 -8.81
CA CYS A 132 -6.83 2.58 -9.63
C CYS A 132 -7.33 3.31 -10.89
N GLN A 133 -8.32 2.75 -11.58
CA GLN A 133 -8.93 3.35 -12.77
C GLN A 133 -9.57 4.71 -12.47
N ILE A 134 -10.39 4.79 -11.40
CA ILE A 134 -11.02 6.04 -10.97
C ILE A 134 -9.96 7.05 -10.53
N MET A 135 -8.91 6.63 -9.79
CA MET A 135 -7.84 7.53 -9.37
C MET A 135 -7.16 8.22 -10.56
N ARG A 136 -6.85 7.48 -11.61
CA ARG A 136 -6.27 8.04 -12.84
C ARG A 136 -7.24 8.98 -13.57
N GLN A 137 -8.53 8.65 -13.63
CA GLN A 137 -9.56 9.53 -14.20
C GLN A 137 -9.67 10.86 -13.45
N ARG A 138 -9.44 10.84 -12.13
CA ARG A 138 -9.41 12.04 -11.27
C ARG A 138 -8.11 12.83 -11.35
N GLY A 139 -7.15 12.41 -12.18
CA GLY A 139 -5.84 13.07 -12.35
C GLY A 139 -4.86 12.81 -11.21
N GLY A 140 -5.10 11.79 -10.42
CA GLY A 140 -4.19 11.32 -9.39
C GLY A 140 -3.19 10.29 -9.93
N LYS A 141 -2.24 9.90 -9.08
CA LYS A 141 -1.22 8.89 -9.34
C LYS A 141 -1.50 7.60 -8.59
N VAL A 142 -1.10 6.48 -9.15
CA VAL A 142 -1.29 5.15 -8.58
C VAL A 142 0.06 4.48 -8.34
N ILE A 143 0.27 4.02 -7.10
CA ILE A 143 1.41 3.21 -6.68
C ILE A 143 0.91 1.84 -6.29
N GLY A 144 1.52 0.78 -6.82
CA GLY A 144 1.22 -0.61 -6.47
C GLY A 144 2.33 -1.24 -5.64
N LEU A 145 2.02 -1.67 -4.41
CA LEU A 145 2.83 -2.64 -3.67
C LEU A 145 2.22 -4.02 -3.90
N LEU A 146 2.82 -4.79 -4.80
CA LEU A 146 2.21 -5.96 -5.41
C LEU A 146 3.05 -7.23 -5.12
N GLY A 147 2.43 -8.38 -5.26
CA GLY A 147 3.11 -9.67 -5.25
C GLY A 147 2.73 -10.53 -6.46
N LYS A 148 3.29 -11.75 -6.54
CA LYS A 148 2.94 -12.78 -7.53
C LYS A 148 2.94 -12.27 -8.97
N GLY A 149 3.99 -11.51 -9.36
CA GLY A 149 4.13 -10.96 -10.70
C GLY A 149 3.30 -9.71 -10.98
N GLY A 150 2.64 -9.12 -9.96
CA GLY A 150 1.89 -7.87 -10.09
C GLY A 150 0.45 -8.01 -10.58
N GLY A 151 0.11 -9.13 -11.23
CA GLY A 151 -1.23 -9.40 -11.72
C GLY A 151 -1.78 -8.30 -12.63
N LYS A 152 -3.12 -8.21 -12.70
CA LYS A 152 -3.82 -7.20 -13.51
C LYS A 152 -3.65 -5.76 -12.99
N ASN A 153 -3.40 -5.59 -11.68
CA ASN A 153 -3.22 -4.27 -11.09
C ASN A 153 -1.98 -3.54 -11.64
N LEU A 154 -0.93 -4.29 -12.02
CA LEU A 154 0.32 -3.71 -12.52
C LEU A 154 0.09 -2.74 -13.70
N ALA A 155 -0.82 -3.07 -14.61
CA ALA A 155 -1.14 -2.24 -15.79
C ALA A 155 -1.84 -0.91 -15.44
N HIS A 156 -2.31 -0.76 -14.20
CA HIS A 156 -3.02 0.43 -13.72
C HIS A 156 -2.15 1.33 -12.83
N CYS A 157 -0.91 0.92 -12.51
CA CYS A 157 0.01 1.68 -11.67
C CYS A 157 0.87 2.63 -12.53
N ASP A 158 1.14 3.83 -12.02
CA ASP A 158 2.17 4.74 -12.54
C ASP A 158 3.56 4.29 -12.09
N GLN A 159 3.65 3.73 -10.87
CA GLN A 159 4.83 3.09 -10.31
C GLN A 159 4.42 1.84 -9.54
N ALA A 160 5.22 0.78 -9.58
CA ALA A 160 4.93 -0.44 -8.83
C ALA A 160 6.21 -1.10 -8.29
N LEU A 161 6.11 -1.67 -7.09
CA LEU A 161 7.06 -2.61 -6.56
C LEU A 161 6.42 -4.01 -6.56
N VAL A 162 7.08 -4.97 -7.18
CA VAL A 162 6.58 -6.34 -7.25
C VAL A 162 7.47 -7.26 -6.44
N ILE A 163 6.93 -7.80 -5.36
CA ILE A 163 7.63 -8.75 -4.48
C ILE A 163 7.65 -10.13 -5.13
N ASN A 164 8.85 -10.65 -5.35
CA ASN A 164 9.07 -11.96 -5.97
C ASN A 164 8.89 -13.10 -4.96
N SER A 165 7.66 -13.40 -4.62
CA SER A 165 7.28 -14.54 -3.78
C SER A 165 5.90 -15.07 -4.17
N SER A 166 5.67 -16.36 -3.98
CA SER A 166 4.35 -17.01 -4.10
C SER A 166 3.61 -17.02 -2.75
N ARG A 167 4.33 -16.85 -1.63
CA ARG A 167 3.78 -16.93 -0.27
C ARG A 167 3.22 -15.57 0.17
N THR A 168 1.91 -15.53 0.37
CA THR A 168 1.20 -14.28 0.73
C THR A 168 1.75 -13.62 2.00
N ALA A 169 2.11 -14.41 3.03
CA ALA A 169 2.69 -13.88 4.26
C ALA A 169 4.01 -13.12 4.00
N ALA A 170 4.96 -13.74 3.29
CA ALA A 170 6.24 -13.10 2.97
C ALA A 170 6.09 -11.84 2.11
N ILE A 171 5.09 -11.81 1.20
CA ILE A 171 4.77 -10.60 0.43
C ILE A 171 4.27 -9.49 1.35
N GLN A 172 3.36 -9.79 2.29
CA GLN A 172 2.83 -8.80 3.23
C GLN A 172 3.91 -8.31 4.19
N GLU A 173 4.77 -9.18 4.70
CA GLU A 173 5.92 -8.83 5.53
C GLU A 173 6.90 -7.89 4.79
N ALA A 174 7.16 -8.15 3.50
CA ALA A 174 7.97 -7.25 2.68
C ALA A 174 7.26 -5.90 2.44
N HIS A 175 5.93 -5.88 2.25
CA HIS A 175 5.17 -4.63 2.15
C HIS A 175 5.27 -3.78 3.43
N GLU A 176 5.29 -4.40 4.62
CA GLU A 176 5.50 -3.70 5.89
C GLU A 176 6.90 -3.05 5.94
N VAL A 177 7.94 -3.75 5.51
CA VAL A 177 9.29 -3.18 5.43
C VAL A 177 9.32 -1.99 4.46
N VAL A 178 8.67 -2.11 3.30
CA VAL A 178 8.63 -1.04 2.30
C VAL A 178 7.89 0.19 2.81
N LEU A 179 6.75 0.03 3.49
CA LEU A 179 6.03 1.17 4.06
C LEU A 179 6.88 1.90 5.12
N HIS A 180 7.63 1.18 5.95
CA HIS A 180 8.56 1.81 6.90
C HIS A 180 9.67 2.58 6.18
N LEU A 181 10.26 2.03 5.11
CA LEU A 181 11.26 2.75 4.30
C LEU A 181 10.69 4.03 3.67
N MET A 182 9.41 4.00 3.24
CA MET A 182 8.71 5.20 2.75
C MET A 182 8.55 6.26 3.84
N LEU A 183 8.20 5.85 5.07
CA LEU A 183 8.06 6.74 6.23
C LEU A 183 9.41 7.32 6.67
N GLU A 184 10.45 6.49 6.76
CA GLU A 184 11.83 6.92 7.04
C GLU A 184 12.32 7.95 6.02
N TYR A 185 12.06 7.70 4.72
CA TYR A 185 12.39 8.63 3.66
C TYR A 185 11.64 9.96 3.84
N LEU A 186 10.34 9.88 4.06
CA LEU A 186 9.49 11.07 4.24
C LEU A 186 9.97 11.92 5.43
N GLU A 187 10.20 11.32 6.60
CA GLU A 187 10.66 12.04 7.79
C GLU A 187 12.06 12.64 7.65
N LYS A 188 12.89 12.09 6.77
CA LYS A 188 14.20 12.66 6.46
C LYS A 188 14.12 13.93 5.61
N TYR A 189 13.08 14.06 4.77
CA TYR A 189 12.94 15.17 3.82
C TYR A 189 11.71 16.07 4.10
N CYS A 190 10.93 15.76 5.13
CA CYS A 190 9.80 16.58 5.58
C CYS A 190 10.25 17.42 6.78
N ASP A 191 10.21 18.73 6.64
CA ASP A 191 10.42 19.69 7.75
C ASP A 191 9.20 19.78 8.65
#